data_d3f676b6c251ace59ab282f2a4ea4a34
#
_entry.id   d3f676b6c251ace59ab282f2a4ea4a34
#
_cell.length_a   1.000
_cell.length_b   1.000
_cell.length_c   1.000
_cell.angle_alpha   90.00
_cell.angle_beta   90.00
_cell.angle_gamma   90.00
#
_symmetry.space_group_name_H-M   'P 1'
#
loop_
_entity.id
_entity.type
_entity.pdbx_description
1 polymer ?
#
loop_
_entity_poly.entity_id
_entity_poly.type
_entity_poly.pdbx_seq_one_letter_code
_entity_poly.pdbx_strand_id
1 'polypeptide(L)'
;LCKEMPEAPGINLSGKISPDKDVALTVPGKELLFTGKDTVQTALQEVGYPYTVEFKICPDEKTNISGVLFKGAHATVYTNWENTGRIAFSRDGYTFVFNSYRLPAGRWSSIRIEGDYKGTSLYVDGKLQERLEGRTMRVYNPKYKSMDQMRYQETLVFPLQQIGDTLNGFQGKLKDVSCRQGEM
;
A
#
# COMPACT_ATOMS: atom_id res chain seq x y z
N LEU A 1 -4.76 21.45 -10.33
CA LEU A 1 -3.62 20.58 -10.21
C LEU A 1 -3.98 19.14 -10.15
N CYS A 2 -4.19 18.67 -8.93
CA CYS A 2 -4.48 17.30 -8.74
C CYS A 2 -5.76 16.82 -9.37
N LYS A 3 -6.69 17.66 -9.53
CA LYS A 3 -7.96 17.28 -10.15
C LYS A 3 -7.82 16.86 -11.61
N GLU A 4 -6.71 17.14 -12.21
CA GLU A 4 -6.47 16.70 -13.58
C GLU A 4 -5.91 15.30 -13.67
N MET A 5 -5.37 14.79 -12.56
CA MET A 5 -4.84 13.44 -12.54
C MET A 5 -5.91 12.37 -12.51
N PRO A 6 -6.90 12.50 -11.63
CA PRO A 6 -7.81 11.39 -11.38
C PRO A 6 -8.62 10.99 -12.59
N GLU A 7 -9.12 11.97 -13.28
CA GLU A 7 -9.92 11.68 -14.45
C GLU A 7 -9.07 11.48 -15.67
N ALA A 8 -7.78 11.69 -15.54
CA ALA A 8 -6.89 11.55 -16.67
C ALA A 8 -6.92 10.15 -17.22
N PRO A 9 -6.76 9.99 -18.54
CA PRO A 9 -6.54 8.67 -19.10
C PRO A 9 -5.35 8.00 -18.43
N GLY A 10 -5.47 6.73 -18.19
CA GLY A 10 -4.38 5.96 -17.61
C GLY A 10 -4.74 5.28 -16.30
N ILE A 11 -5.90 5.58 -15.75
CA ILE A 11 -6.41 4.85 -14.60
C ILE A 11 -7.47 3.87 -15.08
N ASN A 12 -7.28 2.60 -14.75
CA ASN A 12 -8.28 1.58 -15.02
C ASN A 12 -9.27 1.55 -13.87
N LEU A 13 -10.52 1.90 -14.16
CA LEU A 13 -11.58 1.96 -13.16
C LEU A 13 -12.51 0.75 -13.20
N SER A 14 -12.10 -0.34 -13.84
CA SER A 14 -12.94 -1.54 -13.84
C SER A 14 -13.09 -2.08 -12.42
N GLY A 15 -14.27 -2.60 -12.11
CA GLY A 15 -14.62 -2.98 -10.74
C GLY A 15 -14.06 -4.31 -10.25
N LYS A 16 -13.47 -5.13 -11.12
CA LYS A 16 -13.03 -6.46 -10.74
C LYS A 16 -11.62 -6.75 -11.22
N ILE A 17 -10.89 -7.46 -10.37
CA ILE A 17 -9.59 -8.01 -10.70
C ILE A 17 -9.79 -9.49 -11.03
N SER A 18 -9.39 -9.90 -12.22
CA SER A 18 -9.47 -11.31 -12.63
C SER A 18 -8.31 -12.09 -12.01
N PRO A 19 -8.55 -13.26 -11.40
CA PRO A 19 -7.48 -14.11 -10.92
C PRO A 19 -6.50 -14.48 -12.03
N ASP A 20 -5.23 -14.60 -11.65
CA ASP A 20 -4.14 -15.02 -12.52
C ASP A 20 -3.94 -14.14 -13.76
N LYS A 21 -4.40 -12.91 -13.68
CA LYS A 21 -4.26 -11.95 -14.76
C LYS A 21 -3.73 -10.64 -14.23
N ASP A 22 -2.70 -10.13 -14.90
CA ASP A 22 -2.20 -8.79 -14.56
C ASP A 22 -3.19 -7.74 -15.03
N VAL A 23 -3.51 -6.82 -14.16
CA VAL A 23 -4.39 -5.70 -14.47
C VAL A 23 -3.58 -4.42 -14.30
N ALA A 24 -3.36 -3.72 -15.41
CA ALA A 24 -2.69 -2.43 -15.36
C ALA A 24 -3.70 -1.38 -14.91
N LEU A 25 -3.38 -0.68 -13.84
CA LEU A 25 -4.23 0.37 -13.29
C LEU A 25 -3.89 1.74 -13.89
N THR A 26 -2.71 1.87 -14.46
CA THR A 26 -2.25 3.10 -15.11
C THR A 26 -1.78 2.81 -16.52
N VAL A 27 -1.73 3.84 -17.35
CA VAL A 27 -1.11 3.71 -18.68
C VAL A 27 0.40 3.52 -18.48
N PRO A 28 1.00 2.49 -19.09
CA PRO A 28 2.44 2.24 -18.90
C PRO A 28 3.29 3.46 -19.21
N GLY A 29 4.20 3.77 -18.31
CA GLY A 29 5.13 4.88 -18.45
C GLY A 29 4.56 6.25 -18.10
N LYS A 30 3.26 6.39 -17.96
CA LYS A 30 2.65 7.68 -17.61
C LYS A 30 2.79 7.96 -16.13
N GLU A 31 3.40 9.10 -15.81
CA GLU A 31 3.59 9.53 -14.43
C GLU A 31 2.37 10.28 -13.92
N LEU A 32 1.95 9.93 -12.71
CA LEU A 32 0.92 10.65 -11.99
C LEU A 32 1.59 11.46 -10.89
N LEU A 33 1.24 12.74 -10.81
CA LEU A 33 1.80 13.65 -9.81
C LEU A 33 0.84 13.84 -8.67
N PHE A 34 1.32 13.61 -7.45
CA PHE A 34 0.56 13.80 -6.23
C PHE A 34 1.17 14.93 -5.40
N THR A 35 0.34 15.80 -4.87
CA THR A 35 0.77 16.96 -4.09
C THR A 35 0.45 16.83 -2.59
N GLY A 36 -0.06 15.68 -2.19
CA GLY A 36 -0.44 15.45 -0.80
C GLY A 36 -1.91 15.68 -0.49
N LYS A 37 -2.66 16.19 -1.46
CA LYS A 37 -4.10 16.48 -1.31
C LYS A 37 -4.92 15.84 -2.42
N ASP A 38 -4.29 15.05 -3.25
CA ASP A 38 -4.91 14.48 -4.43
C ASP A 38 -5.43 13.08 -4.15
N THR A 39 -6.63 12.80 -4.65
CA THR A 39 -7.18 11.47 -4.58
C THR A 39 -7.66 11.03 -5.93
N VAL A 40 -7.47 9.74 -6.21
CA VAL A 40 -8.09 9.06 -7.34
C VAL A 40 -9.06 8.06 -6.76
N GLN A 41 -10.34 8.27 -6.99
CA GLN A 41 -11.36 7.28 -6.62
C GLN A 41 -11.48 6.28 -7.74
N THR A 42 -11.45 5.00 -7.39
CA THR A 42 -11.58 3.93 -8.36
C THR A 42 -12.85 3.14 -8.09
N ALA A 43 -13.32 2.42 -9.10
CA ALA A 43 -14.40 1.46 -8.92
C ALA A 43 -13.91 0.08 -8.51
N LEU A 44 -12.60 -0.04 -8.24
CA LEU A 44 -12.00 -1.33 -7.90
C LEU A 44 -12.35 -1.74 -6.48
N GLN A 45 -12.40 -3.05 -6.29
CA GLN A 45 -12.57 -3.65 -4.98
C GLN A 45 -11.22 -3.88 -4.33
N GLU A 46 -11.24 -4.31 -3.08
CA GLU A 46 -10.04 -4.82 -2.43
C GLU A 46 -9.52 -6.07 -3.16
N VAL A 47 -8.21 -6.24 -3.15
CA VAL A 47 -7.57 -7.43 -3.73
C VAL A 47 -7.28 -8.41 -2.62
N GLY A 48 -7.94 -9.58 -2.67
CA GLY A 48 -7.75 -10.64 -1.69
C GLY A 48 -6.58 -11.55 -2.02
N TYR A 49 -6.31 -12.46 -1.11
CA TYR A 49 -5.15 -13.37 -1.19
C TYR A 49 -5.33 -14.47 -2.22
N PRO A 50 -4.25 -14.97 -2.80
CA PRO A 50 -2.95 -14.31 -2.85
C PRO A 50 -2.94 -13.22 -3.91
N TYR A 51 -2.08 -12.21 -3.73
CA TYR A 51 -2.00 -11.12 -4.70
C TYR A 51 -0.58 -10.61 -4.86
N THR A 52 -0.38 -9.90 -5.96
CA THR A 52 0.83 -9.13 -6.23
C THR A 52 0.40 -7.74 -6.70
N VAL A 53 0.91 -6.71 -6.07
CA VAL A 53 0.71 -5.33 -6.50
C VAL A 53 2.08 -4.72 -6.77
N GLU A 54 2.23 -4.10 -7.93
CA GLU A 54 3.49 -3.48 -8.34
C GLU A 54 3.25 -2.02 -8.68
N PHE A 55 4.21 -1.19 -8.37
CA PHE A 55 4.20 0.21 -8.75
C PHE A 55 5.60 0.79 -8.69
N LYS A 56 5.80 1.90 -9.38
CA LYS A 56 7.04 2.68 -9.29
C LYS A 56 6.71 4.00 -8.64
N ILE A 57 7.54 4.41 -7.70
CA ILE A 57 7.29 5.56 -6.85
C ILE A 57 8.55 6.41 -6.73
N CYS A 58 8.36 7.72 -6.81
CA CYS A 58 9.41 8.70 -6.60
C CYS A 58 8.90 9.74 -5.61
N PRO A 59 9.17 9.57 -4.31
CA PRO A 59 8.69 10.51 -3.30
C PRO A 59 9.37 11.87 -3.43
N ASP A 60 8.63 12.93 -3.13
CA ASP A 60 9.23 14.26 -3.01
C ASP A 60 10.09 14.32 -1.75
N GLU A 61 10.99 15.30 -1.70
CA GLU A 61 11.82 15.50 -0.52
C GLU A 61 11.01 15.93 0.69
N LYS A 62 9.93 16.67 0.47
CA LYS A 62 8.99 17.05 1.52
C LYS A 62 7.72 16.27 1.34
N THR A 63 7.42 15.40 2.28
CA THR A 63 6.22 14.58 2.25
C THR A 63 5.44 14.73 3.54
N ASN A 64 4.15 14.46 3.47
CA ASN A 64 3.30 14.39 4.65
C ASN A 64 3.77 13.25 5.53
N ILE A 65 3.54 13.40 6.83
CA ILE A 65 4.05 12.47 7.84
C ILE A 65 3.61 11.02 7.60
N SER A 66 2.46 10.80 7.01
CA SER A 66 1.96 9.44 6.73
C SER A 66 2.19 9.01 5.29
N GLY A 67 2.02 9.92 4.34
CA GLY A 67 2.17 9.62 2.93
C GLY A 67 1.21 8.54 2.43
N VAL A 68 -0.09 8.73 2.64
CA VAL A 68 -1.10 7.73 2.25
C VAL A 68 -1.10 7.55 0.74
N LEU A 69 -0.85 6.33 0.29
CA LEU A 69 -0.81 5.99 -1.13
C LEU A 69 -2.04 5.19 -1.57
N PHE A 70 -2.41 4.15 -0.85
CA PHE A 70 -3.60 3.36 -1.16
C PHE A 70 -4.50 3.31 0.05
N LYS A 71 -5.81 3.44 -0.17
CA LYS A 71 -6.77 3.48 0.92
C LYS A 71 -8.05 2.78 0.52
N GLY A 72 -8.64 2.08 1.48
CA GLY A 72 -9.95 1.44 1.35
C GLY A 72 -10.72 1.55 2.64
N ALA A 73 -11.83 0.84 2.72
CA ALA A 73 -12.70 0.89 3.88
C ALA A 73 -12.04 0.35 5.16
N HIS A 74 -11.16 -0.63 5.02
CA HIS A 74 -10.60 -1.35 6.17
C HIS A 74 -9.09 -1.31 6.24
N ALA A 75 -8.43 -0.76 5.24
CA ALA A 75 -6.97 -0.79 5.17
C ALA A 75 -6.42 0.48 4.53
N THR A 76 -5.18 0.79 4.87
CA THR A 76 -4.45 1.93 4.32
C THR A 76 -2.99 1.54 4.15
N VAL A 77 -2.38 1.96 3.04
CA VAL A 77 -0.96 1.77 2.78
C VAL A 77 -0.28 3.12 2.82
N TYR A 78 0.75 3.24 3.65
CA TYR A 78 1.52 4.46 3.87
C TYR A 78 2.90 4.34 3.22
N THR A 79 3.44 5.46 2.77
CA THR A 79 4.79 5.52 2.19
C THR A 79 5.79 6.26 3.06
N ASN A 80 5.33 6.90 4.12
CA ASN A 80 6.19 7.71 4.98
C ASN A 80 5.75 7.61 6.44
N TRP A 81 5.67 6.38 6.94
CA TRP A 81 5.19 6.14 8.29
C TRP A 81 6.03 6.86 9.33
N GLU A 82 5.39 7.65 10.16
CA GLU A 82 6.03 8.46 11.19
C GLU A 82 7.21 9.30 10.69
N ASN A 83 7.10 9.76 9.44
CA ASN A 83 8.12 10.58 8.80
C ASN A 83 9.48 9.87 8.66
N THR A 84 9.46 8.56 8.45
CA THR A 84 10.67 7.75 8.35
C THR A 84 10.99 7.30 6.93
N GLY A 85 10.10 7.54 5.98
CA GLY A 85 10.23 7.01 4.62
C GLY A 85 9.92 5.52 4.53
N ARG A 86 9.42 4.92 5.59
CA ARG A 86 9.09 3.49 5.60
C ARG A 86 7.68 3.24 5.08
N ILE A 87 7.54 2.14 4.36
CA ILE A 87 6.24 1.65 3.92
C ILE A 87 5.59 0.92 5.10
N ALA A 88 4.33 1.20 5.32
CA ALA A 88 3.55 0.56 6.36
C ALA A 88 2.13 0.32 5.87
N PHE A 89 1.42 -0.53 6.56
CA PHE A 89 -0.01 -0.68 6.31
C PHE A 89 -0.76 -0.82 7.61
N SER A 90 -2.00 -0.34 7.62
CA SER A 90 -2.90 -0.53 8.74
C SER A 90 -4.14 -1.26 8.28
N ARG A 91 -4.69 -2.07 9.17
CA ARG A 91 -5.99 -2.70 9.00
C ARG A 91 -6.64 -2.88 10.36
N ASP A 92 -7.92 -2.61 10.43
CA ASP A 92 -8.73 -2.87 11.63
C ASP A 92 -8.08 -2.30 12.91
N GLY A 93 -7.44 -1.13 12.80
CA GLY A 93 -6.83 -0.46 13.94
C GLY A 93 -5.41 -0.89 14.26
N TYR A 94 -4.84 -1.83 13.54
CA TYR A 94 -3.46 -2.29 13.74
C TYR A 94 -2.59 -1.80 12.61
N THR A 95 -1.36 -1.38 12.96
CA THR A 95 -0.39 -0.89 11.98
C THR A 95 0.85 -1.78 12.00
N PHE A 96 1.31 -2.14 10.81
CA PHE A 96 2.50 -2.96 10.61
C PHE A 96 3.45 -2.23 9.69
N VAL A 97 4.73 -2.19 10.06
CA VAL A 97 5.73 -1.37 9.37
C VAL A 97 6.82 -2.27 8.80
N PHE A 98 7.18 -2.03 7.53
CA PHE A 98 8.36 -2.64 6.95
C PHE A 98 9.58 -1.84 7.38
N ASN A 99 10.37 -2.40 8.29
CA ASN A 99 11.48 -1.67 8.91
C ASN A 99 12.79 -1.73 8.12
N SER A 100 12.87 -2.64 7.15
CA SER A 100 14.13 -2.93 6.46
C SER A 100 14.43 -1.99 5.30
N TYR A 101 13.49 -1.13 4.92
CA TYR A 101 13.69 -0.28 3.77
C TYR A 101 13.06 1.09 3.97
N ARG A 102 13.79 2.12 3.57
CA ARG A 102 13.28 3.50 3.52
C ARG A 102 13.29 3.97 2.07
N LEU A 103 12.16 4.51 1.64
CA LEU A 103 12.05 5.05 0.29
C LEU A 103 12.96 6.29 0.16
N PRO A 104 13.87 6.28 -0.81
CA PRO A 104 14.70 7.47 -1.04
C PRO A 104 13.87 8.57 -1.71
N ALA A 105 13.96 9.77 -1.17
CA ALA A 105 13.32 10.93 -1.78
C ALA A 105 14.02 11.33 -3.08
N GLY A 106 13.24 11.77 -4.06
CA GLY A 106 13.77 12.22 -5.34
C GLY A 106 14.29 11.13 -6.25
N ARG A 107 14.05 9.87 -5.93
CA ARG A 107 14.52 8.73 -6.71
C ARG A 107 13.38 7.74 -6.93
N TRP A 108 13.41 7.09 -8.09
CA TRP A 108 12.44 6.04 -8.40
C TRP A 108 12.82 4.74 -7.72
N SER A 109 11.82 4.12 -7.11
CA SER A 109 11.92 2.76 -6.58
C SER A 109 10.84 1.91 -7.21
N SER A 110 11.18 0.69 -7.60
CA SER A 110 10.20 -0.30 -8.07
C SER A 110 9.77 -1.13 -6.88
N ILE A 111 8.50 -1.04 -6.54
CA ILE A 111 7.93 -1.68 -5.36
C ILE A 111 7.02 -2.81 -5.79
N ARG A 112 7.13 -3.95 -5.12
CA ARG A 112 6.19 -5.05 -5.25
C ARG A 112 5.78 -5.50 -3.87
N ILE A 113 4.48 -5.57 -3.64
CA ILE A 113 3.90 -6.07 -2.40
C ILE A 113 3.14 -7.34 -2.74
N GLU A 114 3.49 -8.43 -2.06
CA GLU A 114 2.81 -9.71 -2.21
C GLU A 114 2.14 -10.07 -0.90
N GLY A 115 0.88 -10.45 -0.99
CA GLY A 115 0.11 -10.85 0.18
C GLY A 115 -0.45 -12.24 0.05
N ASP A 116 -0.40 -12.99 1.14
CA ASP A 116 -1.02 -14.28 1.24
C ASP A 116 -1.68 -14.44 2.61
N TYR A 117 -2.23 -15.63 2.89
CA TYR A 117 -2.96 -15.87 4.13
C TYR A 117 -2.10 -15.82 5.39
N LYS A 118 -0.78 -15.86 5.24
CA LYS A 118 0.14 -15.87 6.37
C LYS A 118 0.81 -14.52 6.60
N GLY A 119 1.02 -13.74 5.57
CA GLY A 119 1.75 -12.51 5.73
C GLY A 119 1.83 -11.66 4.47
N THR A 120 2.68 -10.65 4.56
CA THR A 120 2.86 -9.64 3.51
C THR A 120 4.36 -9.44 3.27
N SER A 121 4.76 -9.47 2.01
CA SER A 121 6.16 -9.32 1.62
C SER A 121 6.36 -8.04 0.84
N LEU A 122 7.47 -7.36 1.12
CA LEU A 122 7.89 -6.16 0.40
C LEU A 122 9.13 -6.48 -0.42
N TYR A 123 9.05 -6.23 -1.73
CA TYR A 123 10.18 -6.32 -2.65
C TYR A 123 10.50 -4.94 -3.18
N VAL A 124 11.78 -4.64 -3.29
CA VAL A 124 12.26 -3.40 -3.89
C VAL A 124 13.28 -3.75 -4.98
N ASP A 125 13.04 -3.24 -6.17
CA ASP A 125 13.88 -3.49 -7.35
C ASP A 125 14.14 -5.00 -7.55
N GLY A 126 13.08 -5.79 -7.32
CA GLY A 126 13.11 -7.23 -7.50
C GLY A 126 13.66 -8.05 -6.34
N LYS A 127 14.12 -7.40 -5.28
CA LYS A 127 14.71 -8.08 -4.13
C LYS A 127 13.79 -8.03 -2.93
N LEU A 128 13.61 -9.16 -2.26
CA LEU A 128 12.86 -9.23 -1.02
C LEU A 128 13.58 -8.43 0.06
N GLN A 129 12.88 -7.44 0.60
CA GLN A 129 13.39 -6.62 1.69
C GLN A 129 12.93 -7.12 3.04
N GLU A 130 11.67 -7.48 3.14
CA GLU A 130 11.11 -7.92 4.41
C GLU A 130 9.82 -8.69 4.17
N ARG A 131 9.59 -9.69 5.03
CA ARG A 131 8.30 -10.37 5.09
C ARG A 131 7.76 -10.29 6.50
N LEU A 132 6.53 -9.81 6.61
CA LEU A 132 5.80 -9.74 7.87
C LEU A 132 4.84 -10.93 7.94
N GLU A 133 5.07 -11.86 8.86
CA GLU A 133 4.29 -13.10 8.93
C GLU A 133 3.41 -13.24 10.15
N GLY A 134 3.69 -12.47 11.14
CA GLY A 134 2.89 -12.53 12.35
C GLY A 134 3.69 -12.09 13.55
N ARG A 135 2.99 -11.45 14.46
CA ARG A 135 3.61 -10.90 15.64
C ARG A 135 2.83 -11.37 16.86
N THR A 136 3.57 -11.90 17.83
CA THR A 136 2.98 -12.26 19.12
C THR A 136 3.09 -11.08 20.06
N MET A 137 1.99 -10.70 20.67
CA MET A 137 1.93 -9.60 21.61
C MET A 137 1.31 -10.09 22.90
N ARG A 138 1.77 -9.53 24.02
CA ARG A 138 1.15 -9.77 25.32
C ARG A 138 0.08 -8.70 25.53
N VAL A 139 -1.13 -9.14 25.83
CA VAL A 139 -2.29 -8.27 26.00
C VAL A 139 -2.91 -8.57 27.37
N TYR A 140 -3.18 -7.53 28.13
CA TYR A 140 -3.83 -7.70 29.42
C TYR A 140 -5.29 -8.11 29.24
N ASN A 141 -5.67 -9.20 29.90
CA ASN A 141 -7.06 -9.65 29.92
C ASN A 141 -7.70 -9.28 31.25
N PRO A 142 -8.55 -8.25 31.27
CA PRO A 142 -9.16 -7.80 32.54
C PRO A 142 -10.13 -8.81 33.14
N LYS A 143 -10.69 -9.71 32.34
CA LYS A 143 -11.61 -10.74 32.83
C LYS A 143 -10.89 -11.73 33.76
N TYR A 144 -9.68 -12.13 33.40
CA TYR A 144 -8.89 -13.09 34.17
C TYR A 144 -7.72 -12.43 34.90
N LYS A 145 -7.59 -11.12 34.81
CA LYS A 145 -6.51 -10.35 35.42
C LYS A 145 -5.13 -10.95 35.11
N SER A 146 -4.94 -11.31 33.87
CA SER A 146 -3.73 -11.97 33.41
C SER A 146 -3.24 -11.39 32.08
N MET A 147 -1.98 -11.70 31.74
CA MET A 147 -1.41 -11.33 30.46
C MET A 147 -1.55 -12.50 29.51
N ASP A 148 -2.31 -12.30 28.46
CA ASP A 148 -2.49 -13.30 27.41
C ASP A 148 -1.54 -13.02 26.27
N GLN A 149 -1.11 -14.08 25.59
CA GLN A 149 -0.38 -13.95 24.34
C GLN A 149 -1.35 -14.00 23.18
N MET A 150 -1.28 -12.98 22.32
CA MET A 150 -2.09 -12.94 21.12
C MET A 150 -1.19 -12.82 19.90
N ARG A 151 -1.49 -13.60 18.88
CA ARG A 151 -0.78 -13.54 17.62
C ARG A 151 -1.59 -12.78 16.59
N TYR A 152 -1.03 -11.69 16.10
CA TYR A 152 -1.62 -10.90 15.03
C TYR A 152 -0.95 -11.27 13.72
N GLN A 153 -1.74 -11.72 12.78
CA GLN A 153 -1.23 -11.98 11.43
C GLN A 153 -1.03 -10.67 10.69
N GLU A 154 0.16 -10.48 10.17
CA GLU A 154 0.53 -9.25 9.47
C GLU A 154 0.15 -9.40 8.00
N THR A 155 -1.14 -9.52 7.75
CA THR A 155 -1.72 -9.69 6.42
C THR A 155 -2.45 -8.43 6.02
N LEU A 156 -2.56 -8.21 4.73
CA LEU A 156 -3.20 -7.03 4.17
C LEU A 156 -4.05 -7.46 2.98
N VAL A 157 -5.36 -7.25 3.07
CA VAL A 157 -6.23 -7.26 1.89
C VAL A 157 -5.99 -5.91 1.21
N PHE A 158 -5.44 -5.93 0.02
CA PHE A 158 -4.88 -4.71 -0.56
C PHE A 158 -5.97 -3.72 -0.95
N PRO A 159 -5.91 -2.49 -0.43
CA PRO A 159 -6.96 -1.50 -0.71
C PRO A 159 -6.68 -0.79 -2.03
N LEU A 160 -7.61 -0.89 -2.98
CA LEU A 160 -7.49 -0.21 -4.27
C LEU A 160 -8.64 0.75 -4.54
N GLN A 161 -9.49 1.02 -3.56
CA GLN A 161 -10.63 1.90 -3.74
C GLN A 161 -10.21 3.36 -3.95
N GLN A 162 -9.11 3.77 -3.33
CA GLN A 162 -8.61 5.13 -3.43
C GLN A 162 -7.09 5.14 -3.52
N ILE A 163 -6.56 6.00 -4.38
CA ILE A 163 -5.12 6.28 -4.47
C ILE A 163 -4.90 7.71 -4.00
N GLY A 164 -3.98 7.90 -3.06
CA GLY A 164 -3.74 9.20 -2.43
C GLY A 164 -4.76 9.53 -1.35
N ASP A 165 -4.61 10.71 -0.74
CA ASP A 165 -5.53 11.18 0.30
C ASP A 165 -5.53 12.71 0.32
N THR A 166 -6.65 13.27 0.77
CA THR A 166 -6.82 14.74 0.78
C THR A 166 -6.10 15.42 1.92
N LEU A 167 -5.77 14.69 2.99
CA LEU A 167 -5.15 15.29 4.18
C LEU A 167 -3.70 14.86 4.35
N ASN A 168 -3.44 13.57 4.33
CA ASN A 168 -2.11 13.01 4.59
C ASN A 168 -1.61 12.20 3.41
N GLY A 169 -1.94 12.67 2.21
CA GLY A 169 -1.64 11.95 0.99
C GLY A 169 -0.17 11.93 0.62
N PHE A 170 0.17 10.96 -0.19
CA PHE A 170 1.48 10.84 -0.78
C PHE A 170 1.83 12.10 -1.60
N GLN A 171 3.07 12.52 -1.51
CA GLN A 171 3.63 13.61 -2.33
C GLN A 171 4.75 13.06 -3.18
N GLY A 172 4.63 13.19 -4.48
CA GLY A 172 5.62 12.69 -5.41
C GLY A 172 5.00 12.15 -6.68
N LYS A 173 5.71 11.27 -7.36
CA LYS A 173 5.29 10.69 -8.63
C LYS A 173 5.03 9.21 -8.48
N LEU A 174 4.03 8.73 -9.19
CA LEU A 174 3.63 7.32 -9.22
C LEU A 174 3.41 6.91 -10.65
N LYS A 175 3.85 5.71 -11.03
CA LYS A 175 3.59 5.16 -12.35
C LYS A 175 3.58 3.64 -12.33
N ASP A 176 3.11 3.06 -13.43
CA ASP A 176 3.14 1.61 -13.69
C ASP A 176 2.50 0.80 -12.55
N VAL A 177 1.34 1.26 -12.08
CA VAL A 177 0.60 0.55 -11.05
C VAL A 177 -0.15 -0.61 -11.69
N SER A 178 0.09 -1.80 -11.20
CA SER A 178 -0.60 -3.00 -11.66
C SER A 178 -0.87 -3.93 -10.49
N CYS A 179 -1.82 -4.82 -10.66
CA CYS A 179 -2.10 -5.82 -9.67
C CYS A 179 -2.49 -7.13 -10.34
N ARG A 180 -2.28 -8.21 -9.61
CA ARG A 180 -2.66 -9.55 -10.00
C ARG A 180 -3.20 -10.26 -8.78
N GLN A 181 -4.34 -10.90 -8.92
CA GLN A 181 -4.93 -11.75 -7.89
C GLN A 181 -4.88 -13.19 -8.36
N GLY A 182 -4.46 -14.11 -7.47
CA GLY A 182 -4.33 -15.50 -7.81
C GLY A 182 -2.96 -16.02 -7.40
N GLU A 183 -2.59 -17.21 -7.87
CA GLU A 183 -1.31 -17.82 -7.52
C GLU A 183 -0.14 -16.95 -7.99
N MET A 184 0.82 -16.85 -7.11
CA MET A 184 2.03 -16.08 -7.38
C MET A 184 3.17 -16.99 -7.84
#